data_c227f5336bfaf3c82f1e7c08e96380b8
#
_entry.id   c227f5336bfaf3c82f1e7c08e96380b8
#
_cell.length_a   1.000
_cell.length_b   1.000
_cell.length_c   1.000
_cell.angle_alpha   90.00
_cell.angle_beta   90.00
_cell.angle_gamma   90.00
#
_symmetry.space_group_name_H-M   'P 1'
#
loop_
_entity.id
_entity.type
_entity.pdbx_description
1 polymer ?
#
loop_
_entity_poly.entity_id
_entity_poly.type
_entity_poly.pdbx_seq_one_letter_code
_entity_poly.pdbx_strand_id
1 'polypeptide(L)'
;MEKRTYYNEGNPNNITRAALFIFFMRTCYNGIYSVNHSGKLSVTFGAGGRVKLLEEELIRFNHKLLQDVVILDGDYRQTAEYTGANSLFYFDPPYKPAMRVTPAPPTCHRTSEMKSRSTWQISARE
;
A
#
# COMPACT_ATOMS: atom_id res chain seq x y z
N MET A 1 14.25 -11.31 -14.74
CA MET A 1 14.89 -9.98 -14.68
C MET A 1 14.27 -9.00 -15.64
N GLU A 2 14.06 -9.36 -16.89
CA GLU A 2 13.48 -8.51 -17.95
C GLU A 2 12.12 -7.89 -17.62
N LYS A 3 11.18 -8.68 -17.08
CA LYS A 3 9.82 -8.18 -16.76
C LYS A 3 9.81 -7.06 -15.72
N ARG A 4 10.69 -7.11 -14.73
CA ARG A 4 10.80 -6.06 -13.71
C ARG A 4 11.40 -4.79 -14.28
N THR A 5 12.43 -4.91 -15.12
CA THR A 5 13.01 -3.77 -15.83
C THR A 5 11.96 -3.13 -16.74
N TYR A 6 11.21 -3.93 -17.47
CA TYR A 6 10.14 -3.43 -18.33
C TYR A 6 9.02 -2.74 -17.51
N TYR A 7 8.62 -3.30 -16.37
CA TYR A 7 7.64 -2.66 -15.49
C TYR A 7 8.09 -1.29 -14.99
N ASN A 8 9.36 -1.19 -14.60
CA ASN A 8 9.94 0.01 -14.00
C ASN A 8 10.34 1.09 -15.00
N GLU A 9 10.74 0.71 -16.21
CA GLU A 9 11.43 1.59 -17.16
C GLU A 9 10.84 1.56 -18.56
N GLY A 10 10.13 0.48 -18.91
CA GLY A 10 9.60 0.27 -20.26
C GLY A 10 8.30 1.00 -20.56
N ASN A 11 7.75 1.77 -19.61
CA ASN A 11 6.50 2.51 -19.75
C ASN A 11 5.33 1.68 -20.34
N PRO A 12 4.98 0.51 -19.73
CA PRO A 12 3.88 -0.31 -20.20
C PRO A 12 2.54 0.44 -20.10
N ASN A 13 1.61 0.14 -21.01
CA ASN A 13 0.24 0.64 -20.88
C ASN A 13 -0.41 0.10 -19.60
N ASN A 14 -1.54 0.70 -19.20
CA ASN A 14 -2.21 0.39 -17.93
C ASN A 14 -2.60 -1.09 -17.79
N ILE A 15 -3.05 -1.73 -18.86
CA ILE A 15 -3.44 -3.16 -18.85
C ILE A 15 -2.20 -4.03 -18.59
N THR A 16 -1.14 -3.79 -19.34
CA THR A 16 0.13 -4.52 -19.17
C THR A 16 0.74 -4.26 -17.80
N ARG A 17 0.68 -3.02 -17.31
CA ARG A 17 1.15 -2.67 -15.97
C ARG A 17 0.39 -3.42 -14.88
N ALA A 18 -0.95 -3.48 -14.97
CA ALA A 18 -1.79 -4.23 -14.04
C ALA A 18 -1.49 -5.73 -14.08
N ALA A 19 -1.36 -6.31 -15.29
CA ALA A 19 -1.01 -7.73 -15.44
C ALA A 19 0.36 -8.06 -14.84
N LEU A 20 1.37 -7.22 -15.06
CA LEU A 20 2.69 -7.37 -14.47
C LEU A 20 2.67 -7.20 -12.96
N PHE A 21 1.86 -6.28 -12.43
CA PHE A 21 1.68 -6.12 -10.99
C PHE A 21 1.12 -7.39 -10.35
N ILE A 22 0.03 -7.95 -10.90
CA ILE A 22 -0.54 -9.22 -10.44
C ILE A 22 0.50 -10.34 -10.51
N PHE A 23 1.24 -10.43 -11.62
CA PHE A 23 2.31 -11.40 -11.78
C PHE A 23 3.37 -11.29 -10.67
N PHE A 24 3.84 -10.08 -10.36
CA PHE A 24 4.83 -9.88 -9.31
C PHE A 24 4.27 -10.23 -7.93
N MET A 25 3.05 -9.81 -7.61
CA MET A 25 2.44 -10.15 -6.31
C MET A 25 2.22 -11.64 -6.12
N ARG A 26 2.01 -12.39 -7.20
CA ARG A 26 1.89 -13.86 -7.16
C ARG A 26 3.24 -14.58 -7.11
N THR A 27 4.30 -13.98 -7.58
CA THR A 27 5.62 -14.62 -7.68
C THR A 27 6.67 -14.10 -6.71
N CYS A 28 6.43 -12.97 -6.04
CA CYS A 28 7.35 -12.44 -5.06
C CYS A 28 7.23 -13.17 -3.71
N TYR A 29 8.26 -13.01 -2.88
CA TYR A 29 8.29 -13.60 -1.55
C TYR A 29 7.14 -13.10 -0.69
N ASN A 30 6.30 -13.99 -0.21
CA ASN A 30 5.11 -13.72 0.63
C ASN A 30 4.12 -12.69 0.03
N GLY A 31 4.12 -12.44 -1.27
CA GLY A 31 3.24 -11.45 -1.87
C GLY A 31 3.52 -9.99 -1.46
N ILE A 32 4.69 -9.71 -0.90
CA ILE A 32 5.02 -8.40 -0.34
C ILE A 32 5.37 -7.42 -1.47
N TYR A 33 4.60 -6.33 -1.58
CA TYR A 33 4.94 -5.21 -2.43
C TYR A 33 6.04 -4.36 -1.78
N SER A 34 7.09 -4.07 -2.53
CA SER A 34 8.19 -3.26 -2.06
C SER A 34 8.76 -2.42 -3.19
N VAL A 35 9.12 -1.19 -2.89
CA VAL A 35 9.83 -0.29 -3.79
C VAL A 35 11.15 0.14 -3.17
N ASN A 36 12.12 0.45 -4.01
CA ASN A 36 13.39 1.01 -3.57
C ASN A 36 13.28 2.53 -3.32
N HIS A 37 14.36 3.15 -2.89
CA HIS A 37 14.42 4.60 -2.63
C HIS A 37 14.08 5.47 -3.86
N SER A 38 14.18 4.93 -5.08
CA SER A 38 13.81 5.61 -6.32
C SER A 38 12.35 5.34 -6.73
N GLY A 39 11.53 4.74 -5.87
CA GLY A 39 10.14 4.40 -6.16
C GLY A 39 9.94 3.24 -7.14
N LYS A 40 11.01 2.55 -7.55
CA LYS A 40 10.95 1.42 -8.48
C LYS A 40 10.63 0.12 -7.74
N LEU A 41 9.79 -0.72 -8.35
CA LEU A 41 9.45 -2.03 -7.82
C LEU A 41 10.72 -2.86 -7.57
N SER A 42 10.92 -3.26 -6.32
CA SER A 42 12.07 -4.02 -5.86
C SER A 42 11.62 -5.19 -5.01
N VAL A 43 11.10 -6.21 -5.68
CA VAL A 43 10.60 -7.42 -5.03
C VAL A 43 11.55 -8.59 -5.26
N THR A 44 11.69 -9.43 -4.24
CA THR A 44 12.48 -10.67 -4.32
C THR A 44 11.57 -11.80 -4.81
N PHE A 45 12.06 -12.63 -5.71
CA PHE A 45 11.34 -13.80 -6.17
C PHE A 45 11.17 -14.81 -5.02
N GLY A 46 9.94 -15.27 -4.82
CA GLY A 46 9.64 -16.33 -3.86
C GLY A 46 10.05 -17.70 -4.41
N ALA A 47 10.99 -18.34 -3.76
CA ALA A 47 11.52 -19.65 -4.17
C ALA A 47 10.60 -20.81 -3.75
N GLY A 48 9.32 -20.75 -4.00
CA GLY A 48 8.41 -21.76 -3.49
C GLY A 48 7.30 -22.20 -4.43
N GLY A 49 7.38 -23.42 -4.93
CA GLY A 49 6.26 -24.18 -5.42
C GLY A 49 5.65 -23.73 -6.76
N ARG A 50 4.66 -24.47 -7.21
CA ARG A 50 3.85 -24.12 -8.38
C ARG A 50 2.89 -22.99 -8.02
N VAL A 51 3.19 -21.77 -8.44
CA VAL A 51 2.29 -20.63 -8.26
C VAL A 51 1.21 -20.69 -9.35
N LYS A 52 -0.05 -20.71 -8.95
CA LYS A 52 -1.17 -20.48 -9.88
C LYS A 52 -1.21 -18.99 -10.23
N LEU A 53 -0.61 -18.65 -11.36
CA LEU A 53 -0.44 -17.26 -11.79
C LEU A 53 -1.76 -16.58 -12.16
N LEU A 54 -2.66 -17.33 -12.76
CA LEU A 54 -3.94 -16.80 -13.26
C LEU A 54 -5.10 -17.59 -12.67
N GLU A 55 -6.01 -16.87 -12.04
CA GLU A 55 -7.32 -17.34 -11.60
C GLU A 55 -8.37 -16.48 -12.30
N GLU A 56 -8.70 -16.86 -13.54
CA GLU A 56 -9.57 -16.07 -14.40
C GLU A 56 -10.94 -15.81 -13.76
N GLU A 57 -11.54 -16.84 -13.15
CA GLU A 57 -12.83 -16.72 -12.48
C GLU A 57 -12.79 -15.71 -11.33
N LEU A 58 -11.72 -15.73 -10.53
CA LEU A 58 -11.53 -14.77 -9.44
C LEU A 58 -11.35 -13.34 -9.95
N ILE A 59 -10.60 -13.17 -11.03
CA ILE A 59 -10.44 -11.85 -11.66
C ILE A 59 -11.76 -11.34 -12.19
N ARG A 60 -12.54 -12.18 -12.88
CA ARG A 60 -13.86 -11.80 -13.38
C ARG A 60 -14.85 -11.51 -12.27
N PHE A 61 -14.81 -12.28 -11.18
CA PHE A 61 -15.63 -12.02 -9.99
C PHE A 61 -15.30 -10.66 -9.37
N ASN A 62 -14.02 -10.39 -9.11
CA ASN A 62 -13.59 -9.10 -8.58
C ASN A 62 -13.90 -7.93 -9.53
N HIS A 63 -13.76 -8.14 -10.84
CA HIS A 63 -14.16 -7.13 -11.82
C HIS A 63 -15.64 -6.75 -11.68
N LYS A 64 -16.53 -7.74 -11.51
CA LYS A 64 -17.95 -7.46 -11.29
C LYS A 64 -18.20 -6.72 -9.98
N LEU A 65 -17.54 -7.10 -8.88
CA LEU A 65 -17.68 -6.43 -7.59
C LEU A 65 -17.23 -4.96 -7.65
N LEU A 66 -16.22 -4.67 -8.45
CA LEU A 66 -15.64 -3.33 -8.52
C LEU A 66 -16.38 -2.37 -9.48
N GLN A 67 -17.44 -2.84 -10.18
CA GLN A 67 -18.18 -1.96 -11.08
C GLN A 67 -18.90 -0.82 -10.36
N ASP A 68 -19.36 -1.08 -9.13
CA ASP A 68 -20.10 -0.11 -8.31
C ASP A 68 -19.22 0.55 -7.25
N VAL A 69 -17.89 0.39 -7.35
CA VAL A 69 -16.92 0.92 -6.38
C VAL A 69 -16.18 2.11 -6.97
N VAL A 70 -16.17 3.23 -6.26
CA VAL A 70 -15.34 4.39 -6.59
C VAL A 70 -13.96 4.19 -5.99
N ILE A 71 -12.95 4.07 -6.84
CA ILE A 71 -11.55 3.94 -6.43
C ILE A 71 -10.88 5.30 -6.59
N LEU A 72 -10.39 5.84 -5.47
CA LEU A 72 -9.71 7.14 -5.43
C LEU A 72 -8.21 6.91 -5.22
N ASP A 73 -7.40 7.74 -5.86
CA ASP A 73 -5.95 7.79 -5.68
C ASP A 73 -5.56 9.19 -5.20
N GLY A 74 -4.79 9.26 -4.11
CA GLY A 74 -4.32 10.52 -3.53
C GLY A 74 -4.67 10.71 -2.05
N ASP A 75 -5.09 11.90 -1.67
CA ASP A 75 -5.40 12.25 -0.29
C ASP A 75 -6.77 11.67 0.14
N TYR A 76 -6.81 10.99 1.28
CA TYR A 76 -8.03 10.38 1.82
C TYR A 76 -9.18 11.36 2.05
N ARG A 77 -8.91 12.67 2.17
CA ARG A 77 -9.94 13.71 2.33
C ARG A 77 -10.89 13.79 1.14
N GLN A 78 -10.49 13.30 -0.01
CA GLN A 78 -11.36 13.19 -1.19
C GLN A 78 -12.60 12.32 -0.91
N THR A 79 -12.50 11.37 0.04
CA THR A 79 -13.63 10.54 0.43
C THR A 79 -14.77 11.32 1.07
N ALA A 80 -14.53 12.54 1.56
CA ALA A 80 -15.55 13.38 2.17
C ALA A 80 -16.69 13.73 1.20
N GLU A 81 -16.42 13.77 -0.10
CA GLU A 81 -17.42 14.06 -1.14
C GLU A 81 -18.42 12.91 -1.33
N TYR A 82 -18.07 11.73 -0.88
CA TYR A 82 -18.88 10.51 -1.01
C TYR A 82 -19.59 10.13 0.29
N THR A 83 -19.61 11.02 1.28
CA THR A 83 -20.14 10.72 2.61
C THR A 83 -21.58 11.18 2.76
N GLY A 84 -22.38 10.37 3.44
CA GLY A 84 -23.76 10.69 3.80
C GLY A 84 -24.08 10.23 5.22
N ALA A 85 -25.31 10.48 5.67
CA ALA A 85 -25.76 10.19 7.04
C ALA A 85 -25.56 8.71 7.47
N ASN A 86 -25.51 7.79 6.51
CA ASN A 86 -25.35 6.35 6.76
C ASN A 86 -23.99 5.80 6.32
N SER A 87 -22.97 6.65 6.22
CA SER A 87 -21.63 6.23 5.79
C SER A 87 -20.82 5.67 6.95
N LEU A 88 -20.14 4.54 6.71
CA LEU A 88 -19.15 3.97 7.60
C LEU A 88 -17.75 4.24 7.05
N PHE A 89 -16.84 4.72 7.91
CA PHE A 89 -15.45 4.94 7.54
C PHE A 89 -14.56 3.91 8.22
N TYR A 90 -13.69 3.30 7.43
CA TYR A 90 -12.61 2.47 7.93
C TYR A 90 -11.28 3.08 7.51
N PHE A 91 -10.46 3.51 8.46
CA PHE A 91 -9.14 4.08 8.22
C PHE A 91 -8.06 3.07 8.59
N ASP A 92 -7.24 2.72 7.62
CA ASP A 92 -6.06 1.86 7.80
C ASP A 92 -4.79 2.59 7.34
N PRO A 93 -4.34 3.61 8.11
CA PRO A 93 -3.16 4.38 7.74
C PRO A 93 -1.88 3.54 7.89
N PRO A 94 -0.83 3.83 7.12
CA PRO A 94 0.45 3.17 7.27
C PRO A 94 1.00 3.38 8.69
N TYR A 95 1.36 2.29 9.35
CA TYR A 95 1.95 2.33 10.69
C TYR A 95 3.34 2.96 10.64
N LYS A 96 3.63 3.87 11.58
CA LYS A 96 5.00 4.32 11.77
C LYS A 96 5.85 3.10 12.16
N PRO A 97 7.02 2.90 11.52
CA PRO A 97 7.95 1.87 11.99
C PRO A 97 8.20 2.11 13.48
N ALA A 98 8.02 1.08 14.30
CA ALA A 98 8.45 1.16 15.69
C ALA A 98 9.93 1.56 15.67
N MET A 99 10.26 2.73 16.20
CA MET A 99 11.66 3.07 16.43
C MET A 99 12.25 1.91 17.23
N ARG A 100 13.24 1.22 16.67
CA ARG A 100 14.09 0.37 17.49
C ARG A 100 14.69 1.32 18.52
N VAL A 101 14.18 1.24 19.72
CA VAL A 101 14.86 1.84 20.87
C VAL A 101 16.13 1.04 21.02
N THR A 102 17.21 1.47 20.37
CA THR A 102 18.55 1.05 20.75
C THR A 102 18.70 1.54 22.17
N PRO A 103 19.00 0.66 23.16
CA PRO A 103 19.29 1.12 24.50
C PRO A 103 20.41 2.17 24.39
N ALA A 104 20.11 3.38 24.81
CA ALA A 104 21.13 4.42 24.86
C ALA A 104 22.28 3.94 25.74
N PRO A 105 23.55 4.14 25.35
CA PRO A 105 24.65 3.90 26.26
C PRO A 105 24.45 4.76 27.51
N PRO A 106 24.81 4.26 28.70
CA PRO A 106 24.50 4.94 29.94
C PRO A 106 25.46 6.12 30.15
N THR A 107 25.20 7.23 29.48
CA THR A 107 25.71 8.56 29.85
C THR A 107 25.26 9.58 28.79
N CYS A 108 24.19 10.29 29.06
CA CYS A 108 24.12 11.73 28.89
C CYS A 108 22.71 12.26 29.26
N HIS A 109 22.69 13.08 30.31
CA HIS A 109 21.52 13.90 30.64
C HIS A 109 21.30 14.92 29.53
N ARG A 110 20.16 14.80 28.85
CA ARG A 110 19.54 15.95 28.16
C ARG A 110 18.03 15.75 28.09
N THR A 111 17.36 16.47 28.98
CA THR A 111 15.91 16.71 28.92
C THR A 111 15.61 17.51 27.64
N SER A 112 14.82 16.94 26.75
CA SER A 112 14.08 17.72 25.77
C SER A 112 12.69 17.14 25.64
N GLU A 113 11.73 17.97 26.04
CA GLU A 113 10.29 17.72 25.94
C GLU A 113 9.90 17.38 24.50
N MET A 114 9.46 16.14 24.29
CA MET A 114 8.75 15.75 23.08
C MET A 114 7.26 16.04 23.28
N LYS A 115 6.80 17.20 22.79
CA LYS A 115 5.37 17.46 22.65
C LYS A 115 4.78 16.47 21.63
N SER A 116 4.09 15.48 22.15
CA SER A 116 3.17 14.65 21.39
C SER A 116 1.97 15.51 20.99
N ARG A 117 1.87 15.86 19.71
CA ARG A 117 0.64 16.42 19.13
C ARG A 117 0.17 15.50 18.01
N SER A 118 -0.77 14.65 18.34
CA SER A 118 -1.70 14.08 17.37
C SER A 118 -3.08 13.97 18.02
N THR A 119 -3.74 15.12 18.16
CA THR A 119 -5.16 15.14 18.48
C THR A 119 -5.89 15.39 17.17
N TRP A 120 -6.52 14.37 16.63
CA TRP A 120 -7.42 14.49 15.50
C TRP A 120 -8.80 14.81 16.04
N GLN A 121 -9.25 16.05 15.90
CA GLN A 121 -10.65 16.38 16.13
C GLN A 121 -11.39 16.36 14.80
N ILE A 122 -12.29 15.41 14.65
CA ILE A 122 -13.30 15.41 13.61
C ILE A 122 -14.47 16.22 14.15
N SER A 123 -14.67 17.43 13.65
CA SER A 123 -15.85 18.21 13.94
C SER A 123 -16.95 17.78 12.97
N ALA A 124 -17.95 17.09 13.47
CA ALA A 124 -19.21 16.94 12.75
C ALA A 124 -19.90 18.31 12.73
N ARG A 125 -20.16 18.81 11.55
CA ARG A 125 -21.07 19.96 11.37
C ARG A 125 -22.49 19.40 11.26
N GLU A 126 -23.35 19.85 12.14
CA GLU A 126 -24.80 19.71 12.06
C GLU A 126 -25.38 20.40 10.82
#